data_83ba72fdce9c5f714d3b54cfaca97680
#
_entry.id   83ba72fdce9c5f714d3b54cfaca97680
#
_cell.length_a   1.000
_cell.length_b   1.000
_cell.length_c   1.000
_cell.angle_alpha   90.00
_cell.angle_beta   90.00
_cell.angle_gamma   90.00
#
_symmetry.space_group_name_H-M   'P 1'
#
loop_
_entity.id
_entity.type
_entity.pdbx_description
1 polymer ?
#
loop_
_entity_poly.entity_id
_entity_poly.type
_entity_poly.pdbx_seq_one_letter_code
_entity_poly.pdbx_strand_id
1 'polypeptide(L)'
;IPSKAVETDLVRAIAKQESVCASMRFMFLSEWLGFFSREPLANVIGNEARWMIWRELRAAGPGSLREAVRSRTTRLEDSLKNRSDHDLLLLAQRIAGVFVAYSSYRLDWILAWLGLHQDRLHPTPQAKREAAALAEDEDAVWQRELFRRLARSKRWRGRGFLEHLPESLQALADAPANARTLVLGDGREVSLPNALHVFVPFVVPPLMLPVLKAYAHSGREVWLYLLNPSSEYWFDLVPRRLYDWKHRDETAG
;
A
#
# COMPACT_ATOMS: atom_id res chain seq x y z
N ILE A 1 -0.67 9.67 12.64
CA ILE A 1 0.41 10.65 12.81
C ILE A 1 1.68 10.24 12.04
N PRO A 2 2.48 11.21 11.56
CA PRO A 2 3.68 10.89 10.79
C PRO A 2 4.89 10.50 11.67
N SER A 3 4.94 10.95 12.92
CA SER A 3 6.02 10.62 13.85
C SER A 3 5.64 10.86 15.31
N LYS A 4 6.43 10.30 16.23
CA LYS A 4 6.28 10.53 17.68
C LYS A 4 6.55 11.98 18.08
N ALA A 5 7.42 12.68 17.38
CA ALA A 5 7.66 14.10 17.61
C ALA A 5 6.40 14.94 17.32
N VAL A 6 5.76 14.69 16.18
CA VAL A 6 4.50 15.34 15.81
C VAL A 6 3.40 15.03 16.83
N GLU A 7 3.30 13.79 17.33
CA GLU A 7 2.38 13.45 18.41
C GLU A 7 2.61 14.33 19.65
N THR A 8 3.86 14.42 20.10
CA THR A 8 4.21 15.21 21.28
C THR A 8 3.86 16.69 21.10
N ASP A 9 4.15 17.26 19.95
CA ASP A 9 3.86 18.67 19.65
C ASP A 9 2.34 18.93 19.57
N LEU A 10 1.57 18.01 18.97
CA LEU A 10 0.11 18.11 18.92
C LEU A 10 -0.50 18.03 20.33
N VAL A 11 -0.06 17.08 21.16
CA VAL A 11 -0.54 16.97 22.54
C VAL A 11 -0.29 18.24 23.32
N ARG A 12 0.91 18.81 23.19
CA ARG A 12 1.26 20.09 23.84
C ARG A 12 0.43 21.26 23.33
N ALA A 13 0.25 21.34 22.01
CA ALA A 13 -0.54 22.42 21.41
C ALA A 13 -2.00 22.38 21.84
N ILE A 14 -2.61 21.19 21.82
CA ILE A 14 -4.00 20.98 22.26
C ILE A 14 -4.13 21.25 23.75
N ALA A 15 -3.23 20.71 24.58
CA ALA A 15 -3.25 20.97 26.02
C ALA A 15 -3.08 22.47 26.37
N LYS A 16 -2.31 23.20 25.57
CA LYS A 16 -2.15 24.64 25.75
C LYS A 16 -3.41 25.42 25.38
N GLN A 17 -4.14 25.00 24.38
CA GLN A 17 -5.35 25.67 23.89
C GLN A 17 -6.58 25.28 24.70
N GLU A 18 -6.76 23.98 24.99
CA GLU A 18 -7.95 23.42 25.62
C GLU A 18 -7.75 23.09 27.10
N SER A 19 -6.60 23.46 27.69
CA SER A 19 -6.17 23.17 29.06
C SER A 19 -5.98 21.68 29.37
N VAL A 20 -6.52 20.79 28.58
CA VAL A 20 -6.43 19.33 28.73
C VAL A 20 -6.37 18.66 27.37
N CYS A 21 -5.50 17.64 27.23
CA CYS A 21 -5.50 16.73 26.11
C CYS A 21 -5.68 15.29 26.65
N ALA A 22 -6.92 14.84 26.66
CA ALA A 22 -7.28 13.49 27.15
C ALA A 22 -8.16 12.75 26.13
N SER A 23 -8.23 11.43 26.26
CA SER A 23 -9.06 10.57 25.39
C SER A 23 -8.74 10.60 23.90
N MET A 24 -7.55 11.08 23.54
CA MET A 24 -7.05 11.04 22.16
C MET A 24 -6.17 9.82 21.94
N ARG A 25 -6.38 9.12 20.84
CA ARG A 25 -5.57 7.98 20.45
C ARG A 25 -4.75 8.35 19.22
N PHE A 26 -3.44 8.39 19.39
CA PHE A 26 -2.49 8.63 18.30
C PHE A 26 -1.94 7.31 17.80
N MET A 27 -1.85 7.15 16.49
CA MET A 27 -1.28 5.96 15.86
C MET A 27 -0.74 6.28 14.47
N PHE A 28 0.14 5.43 13.98
CA PHE A 28 0.55 5.48 12.58
C PHE A 28 -0.58 4.99 11.67
N LEU A 29 -0.62 5.53 10.47
CA LEU A 29 -1.64 5.16 9.48
C LEU A 29 -1.58 3.66 9.13
N SER A 30 -0.38 3.08 9.10
CA SER A 30 -0.16 1.64 8.92
C SER A 30 -0.69 0.79 10.09
N GLU A 31 -0.62 1.30 11.32
CA GLU A 31 -1.19 0.62 12.49
C GLU A 31 -2.72 0.65 12.44
N TRP A 32 -3.28 1.81 12.03
CA TRP A 32 -4.73 1.93 11.87
C TRP A 32 -5.28 0.97 10.82
N LEU A 33 -4.58 0.82 9.68
CA LEU A 33 -4.90 -0.23 8.70
C LEU A 33 -4.85 -1.63 9.30
N GLY A 34 -3.91 -1.87 10.22
CA GLY A 34 -3.76 -3.14 10.90
C GLY A 34 -5.01 -3.58 11.69
N PHE A 35 -5.90 -2.65 12.05
CA PHE A 35 -7.18 -3.02 12.67
C PHE A 35 -8.14 -3.69 11.70
N PHE A 36 -8.11 -3.32 10.42
CA PHE A 36 -8.95 -3.91 9.38
C PHE A 36 -8.32 -5.16 8.76
N SER A 37 -7.03 -5.36 9.01
CA SER A 37 -6.28 -6.57 8.67
C SER A 37 -5.80 -7.24 9.95
N ARG A 38 -5.65 -8.56 9.94
CA ARG A 38 -5.19 -9.30 11.12
C ARG A 38 -3.80 -8.90 11.61
N GLU A 39 -2.99 -8.27 10.76
CA GLU A 39 -1.63 -7.83 11.07
C GLU A 39 -1.26 -6.56 10.29
N PRO A 40 -0.33 -5.73 10.80
CA PRO A 40 0.21 -4.59 10.05
C PRO A 40 0.85 -5.05 8.73
N LEU A 41 0.53 -4.38 7.63
CA LEU A 41 0.99 -4.73 6.29
C LEU A 41 2.52 -4.88 6.20
N ALA A 42 3.26 -4.02 6.88
CA ALA A 42 4.72 -4.05 6.90
C ALA A 42 5.28 -5.33 7.57
N ASN A 43 4.64 -5.83 8.63
CA ASN A 43 5.07 -7.06 9.30
C ASN A 43 4.75 -8.29 8.47
N VAL A 44 3.63 -8.25 7.77
CA VAL A 44 3.11 -9.37 6.99
C VAL A 44 3.94 -9.64 5.74
N ILE A 45 4.33 -8.58 5.02
CA ILE A 45 5.09 -8.73 3.77
C ILE A 45 6.61 -8.70 4.04
N GLY A 46 7.07 -7.89 5.01
CA GLY A 46 8.49 -7.63 5.20
C GLY A 46 9.29 -8.80 5.78
N ASN A 47 8.88 -9.33 6.91
CA ASN A 47 9.72 -10.26 7.67
C ASN A 47 9.65 -11.71 7.21
N GLU A 48 8.47 -12.22 6.90
CA GLU A 48 8.31 -13.62 6.44
C GLU A 48 8.64 -13.77 4.95
N ALA A 49 8.22 -12.79 4.14
CA ALA A 49 8.39 -12.86 2.69
C ALA A 49 9.86 -12.91 2.27
N ARG A 50 10.79 -12.24 2.96
CA ARG A 50 12.21 -12.26 2.60
C ARG A 50 12.80 -13.67 2.56
N TRP A 51 12.44 -14.54 3.51
CA TRP A 51 12.91 -15.91 3.56
C TRP A 51 12.28 -16.78 2.48
N MET A 52 11.01 -16.55 2.19
CA MET A 52 10.31 -17.23 1.11
C MET A 52 10.88 -16.81 -0.25
N ILE A 53 11.11 -15.53 -0.46
CA ILE A 53 11.75 -14.98 -1.66
C ILE A 53 13.15 -15.56 -1.82
N TRP A 54 13.97 -15.55 -0.78
CA TRP A 54 15.30 -16.13 -0.82
C TRP A 54 15.27 -17.59 -1.25
N ARG A 55 14.37 -18.38 -0.71
CA ARG A 55 14.18 -19.79 -1.10
C ARG A 55 13.80 -19.94 -2.56
N GLU A 56 12.89 -19.11 -3.07
CA GLU A 56 12.48 -19.13 -4.48
C GLU A 56 13.63 -18.69 -5.43
N LEU A 57 14.43 -17.70 -5.04
CA LEU A 57 15.58 -17.24 -5.81
C LEU A 57 16.72 -18.27 -5.83
N ARG A 58 16.90 -19.01 -4.74
CA ARG A 58 17.91 -20.07 -4.62
C ARG A 58 17.55 -21.33 -5.40
N ALA A 59 16.26 -21.63 -5.49
CA ALA A 59 15.77 -22.83 -6.13
C ALA A 59 16.13 -22.88 -7.62
N ALA A 60 16.64 -24.02 -8.08
CA ALA A 60 16.94 -24.31 -9.47
C ALA A 60 16.32 -25.65 -9.88
N GLY A 61 16.08 -25.85 -11.20
CA GLY A 61 15.53 -27.07 -11.74
C GLY A 61 14.00 -27.06 -11.85
N PRO A 62 13.37 -28.24 -12.06
CA PRO A 62 11.96 -28.36 -12.33
C PRO A 62 11.08 -27.74 -11.24
N GLY A 63 10.09 -26.95 -11.66
CA GLY A 63 9.15 -26.27 -10.76
C GLY A 63 9.71 -25.00 -10.11
N SER A 64 10.97 -24.62 -10.32
CA SER A 64 11.55 -23.40 -9.78
C SER A 64 10.95 -22.12 -10.43
N LEU A 65 11.14 -20.98 -9.76
CA LEU A 65 10.80 -19.66 -10.34
C LEU A 65 11.54 -19.44 -11.66
N ARG A 66 12.84 -19.77 -11.70
CA ARG A 66 13.68 -19.62 -12.90
C ARG A 66 13.12 -20.37 -14.10
N GLU A 67 12.71 -21.63 -13.92
CA GLU A 67 12.09 -22.41 -14.99
C GLU A 67 10.75 -21.80 -15.44
N ALA A 68 9.90 -21.42 -14.49
CA ALA A 68 8.57 -20.89 -14.79
C ALA A 68 8.58 -19.59 -15.63
N VAL A 69 9.65 -18.82 -15.54
CA VAL A 69 9.76 -17.54 -16.28
C VAL A 69 10.74 -17.58 -17.46
N ARG A 70 11.51 -18.64 -17.62
CA ARG A 70 12.59 -18.79 -18.63
C ARG A 70 12.11 -18.53 -20.07
N SER A 71 10.91 -18.97 -20.41
CA SER A 71 10.35 -18.78 -21.76
C SER A 71 9.94 -17.33 -22.05
N ARG A 72 9.89 -16.47 -21.02
CA ARG A 72 9.40 -15.09 -21.12
C ARG A 72 10.47 -14.05 -20.83
N THR A 73 11.47 -14.38 -20.01
CA THR A 73 12.57 -13.47 -19.66
C THR A 73 13.81 -14.23 -19.22
N THR A 74 14.98 -13.78 -19.64
CA THR A 74 16.29 -14.24 -19.15
C THR A 74 16.83 -13.35 -18.04
N ARG A 75 16.27 -12.16 -17.84
CA ARG A 75 16.77 -11.13 -16.91
C ARG A 75 16.89 -11.62 -15.48
N LEU A 76 15.95 -12.47 -15.02
CA LEU A 76 16.05 -13.06 -13.68
C LEU A 76 17.29 -13.96 -13.58
N GLU A 77 17.52 -14.84 -14.55
CA GLU A 77 18.65 -15.76 -14.57
C GLU A 77 19.99 -15.01 -14.61
N ASP A 78 20.08 -13.99 -15.47
CA ASP A 78 21.27 -13.13 -15.57
C ASP A 78 21.52 -12.37 -14.25
N SER A 79 20.49 -11.89 -13.61
CA SER A 79 20.57 -11.20 -12.32
C SER A 79 20.99 -12.12 -11.17
N LEU A 80 20.74 -13.42 -11.26
CA LEU A 80 21.06 -14.41 -10.23
C LEU A 80 22.41 -15.11 -10.47
N LYS A 81 23.00 -14.91 -11.64
CA LYS A 81 24.25 -15.53 -12.04
C LYS A 81 25.39 -15.11 -11.11
N ASN A 82 26.16 -16.09 -10.64
CA ASN A 82 27.34 -15.87 -9.78
C ASN A 82 27.06 -15.18 -8.44
N ARG A 83 25.84 -15.17 -7.92
CA ARG A 83 25.52 -14.63 -6.60
C ARG A 83 25.72 -15.68 -5.51
N SER A 84 26.34 -15.25 -4.41
CA SER A 84 26.42 -16.05 -3.18
C SER A 84 25.05 -16.14 -2.49
N ASP A 85 24.89 -17.09 -1.57
CA ASP A 85 23.67 -17.21 -0.74
C ASP A 85 23.41 -15.92 0.07
N HIS A 86 24.47 -15.23 0.49
CA HIS A 86 24.37 -13.94 1.16
C HIS A 86 23.80 -12.85 0.24
N ASP A 87 24.31 -12.76 -1.00
CA ASP A 87 23.81 -11.78 -1.98
C ASP A 87 22.34 -12.05 -2.36
N LEU A 88 21.96 -13.32 -2.43
CA LEU A 88 20.57 -13.71 -2.66
C LEU A 88 19.66 -13.30 -1.49
N LEU A 89 20.15 -13.38 -0.25
CA LEU A 89 19.39 -12.92 0.92
C LEU A 89 19.21 -11.39 0.92
N LEU A 90 20.25 -10.63 0.59
CA LEU A 90 20.16 -9.18 0.45
C LEU A 90 19.22 -8.78 -0.68
N LEU A 91 19.27 -9.49 -1.81
CA LEU A 91 18.33 -9.29 -2.92
C LEU A 91 16.89 -9.59 -2.50
N ALA A 92 16.66 -10.69 -1.79
CA ALA A 92 15.34 -11.07 -1.28
C ALA A 92 14.78 -10.01 -0.33
N GLN A 93 15.60 -9.41 0.52
CA GLN A 93 15.21 -8.33 1.41
C GLN A 93 14.78 -7.08 0.62
N ARG A 94 15.52 -6.71 -0.44
CA ARG A 94 15.16 -5.58 -1.32
C ARG A 94 13.85 -5.85 -2.06
N ILE A 95 13.67 -7.05 -2.61
CA ILE A 95 12.42 -7.44 -3.29
C ILE A 95 11.24 -7.42 -2.32
N ALA A 96 11.41 -7.90 -1.09
CA ALA A 96 10.37 -7.81 -0.06
C ALA A 96 9.97 -6.35 0.21
N GLY A 97 10.93 -5.43 0.33
CA GLY A 97 10.67 -4.00 0.46
C GLY A 97 9.91 -3.41 -0.72
N VAL A 98 10.27 -3.82 -1.95
CA VAL A 98 9.54 -3.41 -3.17
C VAL A 98 8.10 -3.92 -3.16
N PHE A 99 7.84 -5.15 -2.73
CA PHE A 99 6.49 -5.69 -2.65
C PHE A 99 5.65 -4.99 -1.57
N VAL A 100 6.25 -4.57 -0.45
CA VAL A 100 5.59 -3.70 0.54
C VAL A 100 5.19 -2.38 -0.12
N ALA A 101 6.11 -1.75 -0.86
CA ALA A 101 5.84 -0.50 -1.57
C ALA A 101 4.74 -0.69 -2.63
N TYR A 102 4.78 -1.76 -3.42
CA TYR A 102 3.71 -2.06 -4.39
C TYR A 102 2.35 -2.27 -3.71
N SER A 103 2.31 -2.97 -2.59
CA SER A 103 1.06 -3.16 -1.86
C SER A 103 0.47 -1.85 -1.33
N SER A 104 1.31 -0.86 -1.04
CA SER A 104 0.87 0.45 -0.55
C SER A 104 0.52 1.42 -1.69
N TYR A 105 1.36 1.46 -2.74
CA TYR A 105 1.29 2.48 -3.80
C TYR A 105 0.77 1.97 -5.14
N ARG A 106 0.85 0.66 -5.39
CA ARG A 106 0.42 0.00 -6.63
C ARG A 106 -0.44 -1.23 -6.31
N LEU A 107 -1.41 -1.01 -5.43
CA LEU A 107 -2.37 -2.04 -5.05
C LEU A 107 -3.10 -2.62 -6.28
N ASP A 108 -3.35 -1.79 -7.29
CA ASP A 108 -3.90 -2.18 -8.59
C ASP A 108 -3.11 -3.33 -9.25
N TRP A 109 -1.77 -3.26 -9.23
CA TRP A 109 -0.92 -4.32 -9.78
C TRP A 109 -1.02 -5.61 -8.97
N ILE A 110 -0.93 -5.47 -7.66
CA ILE A 110 -0.98 -6.62 -6.74
C ILE A 110 -2.31 -7.37 -6.88
N LEU A 111 -3.42 -6.66 -6.93
CA LEU A 111 -4.74 -7.25 -7.11
C LEU A 111 -4.88 -7.94 -8.48
N ALA A 112 -4.39 -7.30 -9.55
CA ALA A 112 -4.34 -7.91 -10.89
C ALA A 112 -3.48 -9.18 -10.92
N TRP A 113 -2.32 -9.16 -10.26
CA TRP A 113 -1.45 -10.32 -10.17
C TRP A 113 -2.10 -11.50 -9.43
N LEU A 114 -2.91 -11.23 -8.43
CA LEU A 114 -3.62 -12.24 -7.65
C LEU A 114 -4.93 -12.69 -8.30
N GLY A 115 -5.41 -11.99 -9.34
CA GLY A 115 -6.74 -12.23 -9.93
C GLY A 115 -7.89 -11.82 -9.01
N LEU A 116 -7.64 -10.91 -8.07
CA LEU A 116 -8.65 -10.38 -7.17
C LEU A 116 -9.43 -9.24 -7.83
N HIS A 117 -10.72 -9.13 -7.50
CA HIS A 117 -11.60 -8.12 -8.09
C HIS A 117 -11.16 -6.70 -7.75
N GLN A 118 -10.77 -5.95 -8.78
CA GLN A 118 -10.27 -4.57 -8.65
C GLN A 118 -11.38 -3.53 -8.51
N ASP A 119 -12.61 -3.86 -8.90
CA ASP A 119 -13.67 -2.87 -9.09
C ASP A 119 -14.07 -2.10 -7.82
N ARG A 120 -13.83 -2.69 -6.64
CA ARG A 120 -14.10 -2.05 -5.35
C ARG A 120 -12.94 -1.21 -4.80
N LEU A 121 -11.70 -1.54 -5.17
CA LEU A 121 -10.50 -0.92 -4.61
C LEU A 121 -9.86 0.11 -5.56
N HIS A 122 -9.99 -0.08 -6.89
CA HIS A 122 -9.48 0.86 -7.89
C HIS A 122 -10.36 0.93 -9.13
N PRO A 123 -11.30 1.88 -9.15
CA PRO A 123 -12.27 1.98 -10.22
C PRO A 123 -11.77 2.72 -11.47
N THR A 124 -10.55 3.26 -11.51
CA THR A 124 -10.12 4.08 -12.66
C THR A 124 -9.78 3.23 -13.88
N PRO A 125 -10.33 3.56 -15.08
CA PRO A 125 -9.98 2.89 -16.33
C PRO A 125 -8.49 2.95 -16.69
N GLN A 126 -7.79 3.97 -16.20
CA GLN A 126 -6.35 4.13 -16.39
C GLN A 126 -5.55 3.09 -15.60
N ALA A 127 -5.88 2.88 -14.32
CA ALA A 127 -5.22 1.88 -13.48
C ALA A 127 -5.37 0.46 -14.08
N LYS A 128 -6.56 0.16 -14.64
CA LYS A 128 -6.79 -1.13 -15.33
C LYS A 128 -5.92 -1.28 -16.59
N ARG A 129 -5.75 -0.22 -17.39
CA ARG A 129 -4.89 -0.24 -18.58
C ARG A 129 -3.41 -0.38 -18.22
N GLU A 130 -2.93 0.34 -17.21
CA GLU A 130 -1.56 0.25 -16.74
C GLU A 130 -1.24 -1.13 -16.16
N ALA A 131 -2.17 -1.71 -15.39
CA ALA A 131 -2.01 -3.07 -14.86
C ALA A 131 -1.96 -4.13 -15.98
N ALA A 132 -2.74 -3.95 -17.04
CA ALA A 132 -2.72 -4.83 -18.22
C ALA A 132 -1.40 -4.68 -19.01
N ALA A 133 -0.90 -3.45 -19.25
CA ALA A 133 0.37 -3.20 -19.92
C ALA A 133 1.54 -3.82 -19.16
N LEU A 134 1.56 -3.71 -17.83
CA LEU A 134 2.57 -4.34 -17.00
C LEU A 134 2.51 -5.88 -16.99
N ALA A 135 1.38 -6.47 -17.32
CA ALA A 135 1.28 -7.92 -17.41
C ALA A 135 2.16 -8.49 -18.55
N GLU A 136 2.51 -7.67 -19.53
CA GLU A 136 3.33 -8.03 -20.70
C GLU A 136 4.80 -7.59 -20.57
N ASP A 137 5.13 -6.76 -19.58
CA ASP A 137 6.51 -6.31 -19.36
C ASP A 137 7.38 -7.48 -18.86
N GLU A 138 8.53 -7.69 -19.53
CA GLU A 138 9.48 -8.75 -19.18
C GLU A 138 9.99 -8.67 -17.75
N ASP A 139 10.18 -7.46 -17.22
CA ASP A 139 10.61 -7.25 -15.84
C ASP A 139 9.49 -7.54 -14.82
N ALA A 140 8.24 -7.33 -15.21
CA ALA A 140 7.09 -7.62 -14.36
C ALA A 140 6.73 -9.11 -14.33
N VAL A 141 7.07 -9.88 -15.36
CA VAL A 141 6.73 -11.31 -15.45
C VAL A 141 7.26 -12.12 -14.28
N TRP A 142 8.55 -11.97 -13.96
CA TRP A 142 9.15 -12.74 -12.86
C TRP A 142 8.67 -12.23 -11.49
N GLN A 143 8.45 -10.93 -11.34
CA GLN A 143 7.92 -10.33 -10.11
C GLN A 143 6.51 -10.85 -9.84
N ARG A 144 5.65 -10.85 -10.86
CA ARG A 144 4.29 -11.38 -10.78
C ARG A 144 4.28 -12.86 -10.38
N GLU A 145 5.11 -13.69 -11.03
CA GLU A 145 5.16 -15.12 -10.72
C GLU A 145 5.70 -15.35 -9.30
N LEU A 146 6.74 -14.63 -8.90
CA LEU A 146 7.26 -14.67 -7.53
C LEU A 146 6.19 -14.28 -6.51
N PHE A 147 5.49 -13.16 -6.75
CA PHE A 147 4.44 -12.71 -5.85
C PHE A 147 3.28 -13.73 -5.74
N ARG A 148 2.88 -14.34 -6.86
CA ARG A 148 1.88 -15.41 -6.87
C ARG A 148 2.30 -16.63 -6.08
N ARG A 149 3.56 -17.01 -6.15
CA ARG A 149 4.11 -18.13 -5.35
C ARG A 149 4.07 -17.82 -3.86
N LEU A 150 4.42 -16.60 -3.47
CA LEU A 150 4.27 -16.15 -2.09
C LEU A 150 2.81 -16.24 -1.65
N ALA A 151 1.90 -15.72 -2.45
CA ALA A 151 0.47 -15.69 -2.14
C ALA A 151 -0.18 -17.08 -2.02
N ARG A 152 0.33 -18.07 -2.76
CA ARG A 152 -0.12 -19.48 -2.65
C ARG A 152 0.38 -20.16 -1.38
N SER A 153 1.40 -19.62 -0.74
CA SER A 153 1.95 -20.22 0.46
C SER A 153 1.04 -19.99 1.66
N LYS A 154 0.66 -21.06 2.35
CA LYS A 154 -0.13 -21.00 3.59
C LYS A 154 0.60 -20.26 4.72
N ARG A 155 1.91 -20.09 4.62
CA ARG A 155 2.74 -19.37 5.59
C ARG A 155 2.70 -17.86 5.41
N TRP A 156 2.33 -17.38 4.22
CA TRP A 156 2.29 -15.96 3.96
C TRP A 156 0.94 -15.35 4.37
N ARG A 157 0.96 -14.54 5.41
CA ARG A 157 -0.24 -13.93 5.99
C ARG A 157 -0.79 -12.75 5.18
N GLY A 158 0.05 -12.12 4.34
CA GLY A 158 -0.35 -10.99 3.49
C GLY A 158 -1.47 -11.29 2.49
N ARG A 159 -1.64 -12.55 2.12
CA ARG A 159 -2.77 -12.97 1.30
C ARG A 159 -4.11 -12.69 2.00
N GLY A 160 -4.23 -13.09 3.27
CA GLY A 160 -5.44 -12.87 4.05
C GLY A 160 -5.81 -11.40 4.17
N PHE A 161 -4.83 -10.51 4.32
CA PHE A 161 -5.06 -9.07 4.31
C PHE A 161 -5.74 -8.61 3.01
N LEU A 162 -5.17 -8.96 1.86
CA LEU A 162 -5.66 -8.52 0.55
C LEU A 162 -7.00 -9.16 0.19
N GLU A 163 -7.25 -10.40 0.62
CA GLU A 163 -8.52 -11.09 0.38
C GLU A 163 -9.67 -10.56 1.27
N HIS A 164 -9.39 -10.22 2.51
CA HIS A 164 -10.42 -9.75 3.47
C HIS A 164 -10.61 -8.22 3.46
N LEU A 165 -9.67 -7.46 2.89
CA LEU A 165 -9.79 -6.00 2.86
C LEU A 165 -11.10 -5.52 2.22
N PRO A 166 -11.57 -6.05 1.06
CA PRO A 166 -12.83 -5.63 0.45
C PRO A 166 -14.04 -5.85 1.35
N GLU A 167 -14.09 -6.97 2.06
CA GLU A 167 -15.18 -7.30 2.99
C GLU A 167 -15.15 -6.35 4.20
N SER A 168 -13.96 -6.10 4.75
CA SER A 168 -13.78 -5.18 5.87
C SER A 168 -14.17 -3.73 5.48
N LEU A 169 -13.85 -3.31 4.26
CA LEU A 169 -14.22 -1.99 3.74
C LEU A 169 -15.74 -1.86 3.53
N GLN A 170 -16.40 -2.92 3.05
CA GLN A 170 -17.84 -2.94 2.92
C GLN A 170 -18.51 -2.87 4.29
N ALA A 171 -18.08 -3.70 5.24
CA ALA A 171 -18.60 -3.68 6.60
C ALA A 171 -18.40 -2.31 7.27
N LEU A 172 -17.27 -1.63 6.99
CA LEU A 172 -17.00 -0.28 7.48
C LEU A 172 -17.95 0.75 6.85
N ALA A 173 -18.17 0.67 5.54
CA ALA A 173 -19.05 1.60 4.81
C ALA A 173 -20.51 1.46 5.24
N ASP A 174 -20.94 0.23 5.56
CA ASP A 174 -22.31 -0.10 5.98
C ASP A 174 -22.53 0.11 7.48
N ALA A 175 -21.46 0.38 8.24
CA ALA A 175 -21.56 0.56 9.68
C ALA A 175 -22.39 1.82 10.04
N PRO A 176 -23.36 1.73 10.95
CA PRO A 176 -24.14 2.88 11.39
C PRO A 176 -23.26 4.02 11.89
N ALA A 177 -23.61 5.28 11.58
CA ALA A 177 -22.81 6.45 11.96
C ALA A 177 -22.55 6.55 13.48
N ASN A 178 -23.49 6.07 14.29
CA ASN A 178 -23.39 6.05 15.75
C ASN A 178 -22.70 4.79 16.32
N ALA A 179 -22.36 3.80 15.50
CA ALA A 179 -21.67 2.62 15.97
C ALA A 179 -20.25 2.98 16.45
N ARG A 180 -19.92 2.57 17.66
CA ARG A 180 -18.58 2.80 18.26
C ARG A 180 -17.61 1.65 18.01
N THR A 181 -18.13 0.52 17.58
CA THR A 181 -17.38 -0.69 17.25
C THR A 181 -17.86 -1.28 15.93
N LEU A 182 -16.95 -1.88 15.19
CA LEU A 182 -17.20 -2.67 14.01
C LEU A 182 -16.78 -4.10 14.30
N VAL A 183 -17.67 -5.06 14.09
CA VAL A 183 -17.34 -6.49 14.13
C VAL A 183 -16.94 -6.92 12.71
N LEU A 184 -15.71 -7.38 12.57
CA LEU A 184 -15.19 -7.91 11.30
C LEU A 184 -15.66 -9.35 11.08
N GLY A 185 -15.57 -9.84 9.86
CA GLY A 185 -15.99 -11.20 9.51
C GLY A 185 -15.29 -12.33 10.26
N ASP A 186 -14.18 -12.06 10.93
CA ASP A 186 -13.46 -12.99 11.81
C ASP A 186 -13.82 -12.85 13.31
N GLY A 187 -14.84 -12.05 13.62
CA GLY A 187 -15.36 -11.83 14.98
C GLY A 187 -14.56 -10.80 15.80
N ARG A 188 -13.53 -10.16 15.25
CA ARG A 188 -12.80 -9.10 15.96
C ARG A 188 -13.60 -7.81 15.98
N GLU A 189 -13.49 -7.11 17.10
CA GLU A 189 -14.06 -5.78 17.26
C GLU A 189 -13.01 -4.70 17.00
N VAL A 190 -13.37 -3.76 16.15
CA VAL A 190 -12.56 -2.57 15.86
C VAL A 190 -13.27 -1.34 16.38
N SER A 191 -12.60 -0.56 17.22
CA SER A 191 -13.13 0.71 17.72
C SER A 191 -13.21 1.74 16.59
N LEU A 192 -14.37 2.35 16.42
CA LEU A 192 -14.65 3.38 15.42
C LEU A 192 -14.87 4.72 16.15
N PRO A 193 -13.89 5.64 16.15
CA PRO A 193 -14.11 6.99 16.63
C PRO A 193 -15.09 7.76 15.73
N ASN A 194 -15.74 8.78 16.25
CA ASN A 194 -16.69 9.59 15.46
C ASN A 194 -15.97 10.45 14.42
N ALA A 195 -14.75 10.88 14.71
CA ALA A 195 -13.93 11.67 13.82
C ALA A 195 -12.53 11.05 13.69
N LEU A 196 -12.01 11.07 12.48
CA LEU A 196 -10.65 10.64 12.14
C LEU A 196 -9.85 11.84 11.67
N HIS A 197 -8.78 12.18 12.39
CA HIS A 197 -7.87 13.25 12.04
C HIS A 197 -6.58 12.65 11.45
N VAL A 198 -6.34 12.88 10.16
CA VAL A 198 -5.22 12.30 9.42
C VAL A 198 -4.21 13.38 9.06
N PHE A 199 -3.03 13.32 9.67
CA PHE A 199 -1.92 14.22 9.36
C PHE A 199 -1.02 13.61 8.29
N VAL A 200 -0.99 14.24 7.13
CA VAL A 200 -0.27 13.77 5.94
C VAL A 200 0.82 14.77 5.58
N PRO A 201 2.09 14.50 5.95
CA PRO A 201 3.16 15.44 5.65
C PRO A 201 3.56 15.47 4.17
N PHE A 202 3.36 14.36 3.43
CA PHE A 202 3.82 14.23 2.04
C PHE A 202 2.77 13.61 1.12
N VAL A 203 2.53 12.30 1.23
CA VAL A 203 1.67 11.54 0.33
C VAL A 203 0.79 10.57 1.11
N VAL A 204 -0.49 10.51 0.77
CA VAL A 204 -1.40 9.44 1.22
C VAL A 204 -1.18 8.22 0.33
N PRO A 205 -0.75 7.07 0.87
CA PRO A 205 -0.67 5.86 0.07
C PRO A 205 -2.03 5.52 -0.55
N PRO A 206 -2.11 5.16 -1.83
CA PRO A 206 -3.36 4.83 -2.50
C PRO A 206 -4.20 3.76 -1.78
N LEU A 207 -3.54 2.81 -1.10
CA LEU A 207 -4.20 1.81 -0.26
C LEU A 207 -5.07 2.43 0.84
N MET A 208 -4.74 3.64 1.31
CA MET A 208 -5.48 4.33 2.37
C MET A 208 -6.78 4.96 1.88
N LEU A 209 -6.82 5.36 0.62
CA LEU A 209 -7.97 6.09 0.08
C LEU A 209 -9.29 5.30 0.15
N PRO A 210 -9.35 4.00 -0.22
CA PRO A 210 -10.55 3.19 -0.04
C PRO A 210 -11.01 3.12 1.42
N VAL A 211 -10.07 3.03 2.37
CA VAL A 211 -10.40 2.95 3.80
C VAL A 211 -10.96 4.27 4.31
N LEU A 212 -10.32 5.39 3.97
CA LEU A 212 -10.82 6.73 4.31
C LEU A 212 -12.20 7.00 3.68
N LYS A 213 -12.38 6.57 2.44
CA LYS A 213 -13.67 6.63 1.75
C LYS A 213 -14.75 5.81 2.47
N ALA A 214 -14.48 4.56 2.80
CA ALA A 214 -15.42 3.71 3.51
C ALA A 214 -15.80 4.32 4.87
N TYR A 215 -14.81 4.89 5.56
CA TYR A 215 -15.02 5.57 6.85
C TYR A 215 -15.93 6.80 6.69
N ALA A 216 -15.71 7.63 5.69
CA ALA A 216 -16.55 8.78 5.40
C ALA A 216 -17.97 8.38 4.96
N HIS A 217 -18.12 7.30 4.16
CA HIS A 217 -19.42 6.78 3.73
C HIS A 217 -20.28 6.28 4.89
N SER A 218 -19.66 5.82 5.98
CA SER A 218 -20.38 5.45 7.19
C SER A 218 -20.92 6.64 7.99
N GLY A 219 -20.87 7.85 7.44
CA GLY A 219 -21.39 9.08 8.07
C GLY A 219 -20.48 9.67 9.16
N ARG A 220 -19.19 9.26 9.18
CA ARG A 220 -18.20 9.77 10.15
C ARG A 220 -17.35 10.87 9.53
N GLU A 221 -16.84 11.74 10.38
CA GLU A 221 -15.97 12.85 9.95
C GLU A 221 -14.56 12.37 9.66
N VAL A 222 -14.00 12.83 8.53
CA VAL A 222 -12.59 12.62 8.17
C VAL A 222 -11.94 13.98 7.90
N TRP A 223 -10.98 14.34 8.74
CA TRP A 223 -10.22 15.59 8.64
C TRP A 223 -8.82 15.28 8.10
N LEU A 224 -8.49 15.81 6.94
CA LEU A 224 -7.17 15.65 6.33
C LEU A 224 -6.35 16.92 6.53
N TYR A 225 -5.23 16.78 7.24
CA TYR A 225 -4.28 17.87 7.45
C TYR A 225 -3.09 17.67 6.53
N LEU A 226 -3.04 18.47 5.47
CA LEU A 226 -1.97 18.43 4.47
C LEU A 226 -0.96 19.53 4.78
N LEU A 227 0.33 19.19 4.70
CA LEU A 227 1.38 20.17 4.78
C LEU A 227 1.34 21.04 3.52
N ASN A 228 1.04 22.33 3.69
CA ASN A 228 1.23 23.30 2.62
C ASN A 228 2.61 23.96 2.77
N PRO A 229 3.58 23.65 1.90
CA PRO A 229 4.94 24.21 2.00
C PRO A 229 5.04 25.69 1.57
N SER A 230 3.96 26.24 1.00
CA SER A 230 3.91 27.62 0.52
C SER A 230 2.67 28.33 1.07
N SER A 231 2.80 29.62 1.39
CA SER A 231 1.67 30.50 1.69
C SER A 231 0.90 30.90 0.43
N GLU A 232 1.47 30.69 -0.74
CA GLU A 232 0.84 30.94 -2.02
C GLU A 232 0.11 29.70 -2.54
N TYR A 233 -0.87 29.94 -3.41
CA TYR A 233 -1.60 28.87 -4.08
C TYR A 233 -0.66 28.14 -5.06
N TRP A 234 -0.41 26.86 -4.84
CA TRP A 234 0.59 26.08 -5.58
C TRP A 234 0.01 24.91 -6.39
N PHE A 235 -1.30 24.66 -6.33
CA PHE A 235 -1.94 23.61 -7.10
C PHE A 235 -1.85 23.80 -8.62
N ASP A 236 -1.63 25.05 -9.06
CA ASP A 236 -1.43 25.36 -10.47
C ASP A 236 0.03 25.32 -10.92
N LEU A 237 0.97 25.02 -9.98
CA LEU A 237 2.38 24.90 -10.33
C LEU A 237 2.60 23.63 -11.15
N VAL A 238 2.79 23.84 -12.43
CA VAL A 238 3.18 22.76 -13.37
C VAL A 238 4.71 22.58 -13.27
N PRO A 239 5.23 21.33 -13.14
CA PRO A 239 6.65 21.11 -13.21
C PRO A 239 7.24 21.76 -14.47
N ARG A 240 8.37 22.49 -14.36
CA ARG A 240 8.99 23.25 -15.44
C ARG A 240 9.10 22.43 -16.75
N ARG A 241 9.43 21.14 -16.65
CA ARG A 241 9.49 20.24 -17.82
C ARG A 241 8.14 20.09 -18.54
N LEU A 242 7.03 20.08 -17.81
CA LEU A 242 5.68 19.98 -18.37
C LEU A 242 5.23 21.34 -18.93
N TYR A 243 5.65 22.45 -18.29
CA TYR A 243 5.42 23.79 -18.78
C TYR A 243 6.16 24.02 -20.11
N ASP A 244 7.45 23.70 -20.18
CA ASP A 244 8.28 23.81 -21.38
C ASP A 244 7.75 22.92 -22.53
N TRP A 245 7.16 21.78 -22.20
CA TRP A 245 6.54 20.90 -23.21
C TRP A 245 5.22 21.46 -23.75
N LYS A 246 4.36 22.04 -22.91
CA LYS A 246 3.07 22.62 -23.31
C LYS A 246 3.24 23.89 -24.14
N HIS A 247 4.28 24.68 -23.88
CA HIS A 247 4.50 25.97 -24.53
C HIS A 247 5.55 25.92 -25.65
N ARG A 248 6.13 24.77 -25.94
CA ARG A 248 7.11 24.63 -27.02
C ARG A 248 6.48 24.87 -28.42
N ASP A 249 5.21 24.59 -28.59
CA ASP A 249 4.50 24.75 -29.86
C ASP A 249 4.00 26.19 -30.07
N GLU A 250 3.91 27.03 -29.03
CA GLU A 250 3.47 28.43 -29.14
C GLU A 250 4.60 29.37 -29.57
N THR A 251 5.85 28.96 -29.43
CA THR A 251 7.03 29.77 -29.79
C THR A 251 7.63 29.40 -31.17
N ALA A 252 7.05 28.43 -31.87
CA ALA A 252 7.49 27.96 -33.17
C ALA A 252 6.62 28.45 -34.35
N GLY A 253 5.80 29.50 -34.14
CA GLY A 253 4.96 30.17 -35.12
C GLY A 253 5.54 31.53 -35.55
#